data_a02fbb68af8949b99a476d8e92efec8c
#
_entry.id   a02fbb68af8949b99a476d8e92efec8c
#
_cell.length_a   1.000
_cell.length_b   1.000
_cell.length_c   1.000
_cell.angle_alpha   90.00
_cell.angle_beta   90.00
_cell.angle_gamma   90.00
#
_symmetry.space_group_name_H-M   'P 1'
#
loop_
_entity.id
_entity.type
_entity.pdbx_description
1 polymer ?
#
loop_
_entity_poly.entity_id
_entity_poly.type
_entity_poly.pdbx_seq_one_letter_code
_entity_poly.pdbx_strand_id
1 'polypeptide(L)'
;IEVAGADDTFELAWRCARPNAIVTVVALYDKPQTLPLPDMYGKNLTFKTGGVDGCDCDEILRLISEGRIDTTPLITHRYPLNEIEEAYRTFENRLDGVIKVAITEKQRP
;
A
#
# COMPACT_ATOMS: atom_id res chain seq x y z
N ILE A 1 -0.62 -5.60 10.60
CA ILE A 1 -0.83 -4.38 9.79
C ILE A 1 -1.74 -4.76 8.64
N GLU A 2 -2.80 -3.97 8.42
CA GLU A 2 -3.73 -4.12 7.30
C GLU A 2 -3.49 -2.97 6.30
N VAL A 3 -3.22 -3.30 5.05
CA VAL A 3 -2.83 -2.36 3.99
C VAL A 3 -3.50 -2.63 2.64
N ALA A 4 -4.43 -3.62 2.59
CA ALA A 4 -5.05 -4.04 1.33
C ALA A 4 -6.38 -3.31 1.06
N GLY A 5 -7.19 -3.06 2.09
CA GLY A 5 -8.46 -2.33 1.95
C GLY A 5 -9.58 -3.10 1.24
N ALA A 6 -9.48 -4.42 1.12
CA ALA A 6 -10.57 -5.23 0.57
C ALA A 6 -11.68 -5.48 1.60
N ASP A 7 -12.86 -5.90 1.14
CA ASP A 7 -14.08 -6.00 1.95
C ASP A 7 -13.92 -6.85 3.22
N ASP A 8 -13.06 -7.86 3.21
CA ASP A 8 -12.86 -8.81 4.31
C ASP A 8 -11.52 -8.63 5.07
N THR A 9 -10.63 -7.76 4.59
CA THR A 9 -9.27 -7.68 5.12
C THR A 9 -9.19 -7.06 6.52
N PHE A 10 -10.09 -6.15 6.86
CA PHE A 10 -10.20 -5.63 8.22
C PHE A 10 -10.61 -6.74 9.21
N GLU A 11 -11.63 -7.52 8.85
CA GLU A 11 -12.09 -8.64 9.67
C GLU A 11 -10.98 -9.67 9.84
N LEU A 12 -10.31 -10.03 8.75
CA LEU A 12 -9.17 -10.96 8.79
C LEU A 12 -8.05 -10.45 9.71
N ALA A 13 -7.72 -9.15 9.63
CA ALA A 13 -6.65 -8.56 10.43
C ALA A 13 -6.91 -8.69 11.94
N TRP A 14 -8.12 -8.35 12.42
CA TRP A 14 -8.41 -8.47 13.84
C TRP A 14 -8.65 -9.92 14.29
N ARG A 15 -9.18 -10.79 13.43
CA ARG A 15 -9.33 -12.23 13.74
C ARG A 15 -7.99 -12.92 13.93
N CYS A 16 -7.01 -12.64 13.06
CA CYS A 16 -5.65 -13.19 13.16
C CYS A 16 -4.82 -12.58 14.29
N ALA A 17 -5.24 -11.43 14.82
CA ALA A 17 -4.52 -10.78 15.91
C ALA A 17 -4.59 -11.61 17.19
N ARG A 18 -3.42 -11.81 17.83
CA ARG A 18 -3.36 -12.43 19.17
C ARG A 18 -3.95 -11.49 20.23
N PRO A 19 -4.33 -12.00 21.41
CA PRO A 19 -4.73 -11.13 22.52
C PRO A 19 -3.66 -10.06 22.84
N ASN A 20 -4.11 -8.89 23.22
CA ASN A 20 -3.31 -7.69 23.51
C ASN A 20 -2.49 -7.16 22.31
N ALA A 21 -2.88 -7.49 21.07
CA ALA A 21 -2.20 -7.00 19.89
C ALA A 21 -2.64 -5.58 19.52
N ILE A 22 -1.76 -4.91 18.78
CA ILE A 22 -2.08 -3.69 18.05
C ILE A 22 -2.41 -4.06 16.62
N VAL A 23 -3.60 -3.68 16.14
CA VAL A 23 -4.03 -3.79 14.76
C VAL A 23 -3.90 -2.41 14.12
N THR A 24 -2.93 -2.25 13.24
CA THR A 24 -2.72 -1.00 12.52
C THR A 24 -3.38 -1.11 11.15
N VAL A 25 -4.29 -0.18 10.85
CA VAL A 25 -5.01 -0.09 9.58
C VAL A 25 -4.51 1.13 8.83
N VAL A 26 -3.83 0.90 7.72
CA VAL A 26 -3.27 1.92 6.83
C VAL A 26 -4.06 2.00 5.53
N ALA A 27 -4.75 0.92 5.19
CA ALA A 27 -5.54 0.84 3.97
C ALA A 27 -6.71 1.84 3.95
N LEU A 28 -7.05 2.31 2.76
CA LEU A 28 -8.28 3.06 2.49
C LEU A 28 -9.41 2.08 2.16
N TYR A 29 -10.54 2.28 2.80
CA TYR A 29 -11.78 1.53 2.52
C TYR A 29 -12.81 2.46 1.89
N ASP A 30 -13.52 1.96 0.91
CA ASP A 30 -14.63 2.66 0.24
C ASP A 30 -15.95 2.54 1.02
N LYS A 31 -16.02 1.60 1.98
CA LYS A 31 -17.19 1.31 2.80
C LYS A 31 -16.85 1.32 4.29
N PRO A 32 -17.83 1.66 5.16
CA PRO A 32 -17.65 1.53 6.60
C PRO A 32 -17.28 0.09 6.99
N GLN A 33 -16.33 -0.04 7.90
CA GLN A 33 -15.96 -1.32 8.50
C GLN A 33 -16.56 -1.46 9.88
N THR A 34 -16.97 -2.68 10.24
CA THR A 34 -17.65 -2.96 11.51
C THR A 34 -16.68 -3.47 12.56
N LEU A 35 -16.78 -2.96 13.77
CA LEU A 35 -16.14 -3.48 14.97
C LEU A 35 -17.14 -4.37 15.73
N PRO A 36 -17.14 -5.70 15.54
CA PRO A 36 -18.07 -6.59 16.24
C PRO A 36 -17.57 -6.84 17.67
N LEU A 37 -17.84 -5.87 18.55
CA LEU A 37 -17.33 -5.91 19.93
C LEU A 37 -17.64 -7.20 20.68
N PRO A 38 -18.82 -7.86 20.53
CA PRO A 38 -19.06 -9.15 21.18
C PRO A 38 -18.04 -10.23 20.81
N ASP A 39 -17.59 -10.25 19.55
CA ASP A 39 -16.64 -11.25 19.05
C ASP A 39 -15.18 -10.92 19.44
N MET A 40 -14.94 -9.64 19.76
CA MET A 40 -13.63 -9.14 20.18
C MET A 40 -13.40 -9.22 21.68
N TYR A 41 -14.43 -9.54 22.44
CA TYR A 41 -14.35 -9.61 23.90
C TYR A 41 -13.25 -10.58 24.34
N GLY A 42 -12.38 -10.14 25.23
CA GLY A 42 -11.25 -10.93 25.72
C GLY A 42 -9.99 -10.86 24.87
N LYS A 43 -10.03 -10.27 23.67
CA LYS A 43 -8.81 -10.04 22.86
C LYS A 43 -8.01 -8.79 23.29
N ASN A 44 -8.63 -7.81 23.95
CA ASN A 44 -7.97 -6.57 24.38
C ASN A 44 -7.17 -5.91 23.25
N LEU A 45 -7.78 -5.75 22.08
CA LEU A 45 -7.10 -5.20 20.91
C LEU A 45 -7.00 -3.67 20.98
N THR A 46 -5.88 -3.15 20.53
CA THR A 46 -5.69 -1.73 20.24
C THR A 46 -5.76 -1.52 18.74
N PHE A 47 -6.62 -0.63 18.27
CA PHE A 47 -6.67 -0.22 16.87
C PHE A 47 -5.95 1.10 16.67
N LYS A 48 -5.11 1.15 15.63
CA LYS A 48 -4.48 2.38 15.15
C LYS A 48 -4.82 2.58 13.70
N THR A 49 -5.23 3.78 13.36
CA THR A 49 -5.48 4.19 11.99
C THR A 49 -4.55 5.35 11.66
N GLY A 50 -4.23 5.52 10.40
CA GLY A 50 -3.42 6.65 9.96
C GLY A 50 -3.29 6.68 8.45
N GLY A 51 -3.16 7.89 7.92
CA GLY A 51 -2.76 8.14 6.56
C GLY A 51 -1.28 8.48 6.49
N VAL A 52 -0.75 8.53 5.28
CA VAL A 52 0.60 9.04 5.05
C VAL A 52 0.58 10.55 5.22
N ASP A 53 1.30 11.05 6.20
CA ASP A 53 1.47 12.48 6.47
C ASP A 53 2.77 13.07 5.90
N GLY A 54 3.65 12.19 5.41
CA GLY A 54 4.91 12.61 4.78
C GLY A 54 6.01 13.02 5.76
N CYS A 55 5.84 12.84 7.07
CA CYS A 55 6.81 13.26 8.08
C CYS A 55 8.19 12.63 7.91
N ASP A 56 8.26 11.42 7.35
CA ASP A 56 9.52 10.67 7.17
C ASP A 56 10.11 10.81 5.75
N CYS A 57 9.52 11.63 4.89
CA CYS A 57 9.95 11.73 3.48
C CYS A 57 11.41 12.15 3.35
N ASP A 58 11.88 13.14 4.12
CA ASP A 58 13.27 13.62 4.04
C ASP A 58 14.26 12.52 4.44
N GLU A 59 13.95 11.76 5.48
CA GLU A 59 14.80 10.63 5.90
C GLU A 59 14.81 9.53 4.84
N ILE A 60 13.66 9.17 4.29
CA ILE A 60 13.56 8.13 3.26
C ILE A 60 14.33 8.54 1.99
N LEU A 61 14.19 9.79 1.55
CA LEU A 61 14.93 10.31 0.39
C LEU A 61 16.44 10.29 0.64
N ARG A 62 16.88 10.65 1.84
CA ARG A 62 18.29 10.56 2.23
C ARG A 62 18.79 9.11 2.16
N LEU A 63 18.03 8.15 2.71
CA LEU A 63 18.39 6.73 2.67
C LEU A 63 18.48 6.18 1.24
N ILE A 64 17.60 6.63 0.35
CA ILE A 64 17.65 6.30 -1.09
C ILE A 64 18.90 6.90 -1.73
N SER A 65 19.20 8.18 -1.46
CA SER A 65 20.37 8.86 -2.02
C SER A 65 21.70 8.27 -1.56
N GLU A 66 21.73 7.72 -0.35
CA GLU A 66 22.89 7.00 0.22
C GLU A 66 23.00 5.54 -0.27
N GLY A 67 22.05 5.07 -1.09
CA GLY A 67 22.02 3.71 -1.57
C GLY A 67 21.66 2.65 -0.52
N ARG A 68 21.13 3.07 0.63
CA ARG A 68 20.69 2.17 1.72
C ARG A 68 19.33 1.55 1.47
N ILE A 69 18.51 2.20 0.64
CA ILE A 69 17.24 1.70 0.14
C ILE A 69 17.28 1.80 -1.38
N ASP A 70 17.08 0.67 -2.06
CA ASP A 70 16.95 0.63 -3.51
C ASP A 70 15.48 0.42 -3.87
N THR A 71 14.87 1.43 -4.48
CA THR A 71 13.48 1.40 -4.96
C THR A 71 13.37 1.11 -6.45
N THR A 72 14.49 1.03 -7.16
CA THR A 72 14.51 0.83 -8.62
C THR A 72 13.84 -0.47 -9.08
N PRO A 73 13.94 -1.61 -8.35
CA PRO A 73 13.24 -2.83 -8.73
C PRO A 73 11.72 -2.75 -8.72
N LEU A 74 11.15 -1.75 -8.05
CA LEU A 74 9.70 -1.54 -8.02
C LEU A 74 9.17 -1.00 -9.35
N ILE A 75 10.00 -0.28 -10.13
CA ILE A 75 9.63 0.29 -11.43
C ILE A 75 9.86 -0.78 -12.50
N THR A 76 8.84 -1.57 -12.74
CA THR A 76 8.91 -2.70 -13.68
C THR A 76 8.69 -2.27 -15.13
N HIS A 77 7.90 -1.21 -15.35
CA HIS A 77 7.51 -0.74 -16.69
C HIS A 77 7.74 0.75 -16.84
N ARG A 78 8.07 1.17 -18.06
CA ARG A 78 8.24 2.58 -18.40
C ARG A 78 7.56 2.85 -19.73
N TYR A 79 6.71 3.89 -19.76
CA TYR A 79 6.01 4.33 -20.94
C TYR A 79 6.24 5.83 -21.16
N PRO A 80 6.35 6.28 -22.41
CA PRO A 80 6.28 7.70 -22.69
C PRO A 80 4.84 8.21 -22.49
N LEU A 81 4.68 9.52 -22.26
CA LEU A 81 3.37 10.11 -21.96
C LEU A 81 2.33 9.88 -23.07
N ASN A 82 2.76 9.82 -24.32
CA ASN A 82 1.87 9.54 -25.45
C ASN A 82 1.34 8.10 -25.51
N GLU A 83 1.86 7.20 -24.68
CA GLU A 83 1.39 5.81 -24.51
C GLU A 83 0.69 5.59 -23.17
N ILE A 84 0.13 6.63 -22.59
CA ILE A 84 -0.50 6.60 -21.26
C ILE A 84 -1.65 5.59 -21.18
N GLU A 85 -2.43 5.43 -22.23
CA GLU A 85 -3.54 4.47 -22.27
C GLU A 85 -3.04 3.02 -22.15
N GLU A 86 -1.94 2.71 -22.83
CA GLU A 86 -1.32 1.38 -22.73
C GLU A 86 -0.71 1.15 -21.33
N ALA A 87 -0.14 2.17 -20.73
CA ALA A 87 0.36 2.12 -19.37
C ALA A 87 -0.75 1.78 -18.37
N TYR A 88 -1.92 2.44 -18.50
CA TYR A 88 -3.09 2.12 -17.68
C TYR A 88 -3.59 0.71 -17.95
N ARG A 89 -3.71 0.30 -19.22
CA ARG A 89 -4.14 -1.06 -19.57
C ARG A 89 -3.24 -2.13 -18.94
N THR A 90 -1.93 -1.93 -19.00
CA THR A 90 -0.95 -2.84 -18.40
C THR A 90 -1.14 -2.91 -16.89
N PHE A 91 -1.30 -1.77 -16.22
CA PHE A 91 -1.40 -1.71 -14.76
C PHE A 91 -2.73 -2.27 -14.24
N GLU A 92 -3.87 -1.89 -14.83
CA GLU A 92 -5.20 -2.35 -14.42
C GLU A 92 -5.39 -3.85 -14.58
N ASN A 93 -4.88 -4.39 -15.69
CA ASN A 93 -5.01 -5.83 -15.99
C ASN A 93 -3.87 -6.67 -15.41
N ARG A 94 -2.95 -6.07 -14.65
CA ARG A 94 -1.81 -6.74 -14.02
C ARG A 94 -0.96 -7.55 -15.01
N LEU A 95 -0.72 -6.99 -16.20
CA LEU A 95 0.02 -7.67 -17.27
C LEU A 95 1.52 -7.68 -16.96
N ASP A 96 2.20 -8.68 -17.50
CA ASP A 96 3.68 -8.81 -17.50
C ASP A 96 4.37 -8.64 -16.14
N GLY A 97 3.67 -9.01 -15.05
CA GLY A 97 4.23 -8.89 -13.71
C GLY A 97 4.41 -7.45 -13.23
N VAL A 98 3.60 -6.52 -13.72
CA VAL A 98 3.68 -5.10 -13.38
C VAL A 98 3.55 -4.87 -11.87
N ILE A 99 4.48 -4.10 -11.30
CA ILE A 99 4.42 -3.60 -9.92
C ILE A 99 4.18 -2.10 -9.95
N LYS A 100 5.05 -1.34 -10.64
CA LYS A 100 4.90 0.09 -10.84
C LYS A 100 5.23 0.48 -12.26
N VAL A 101 4.47 1.44 -12.76
CA VAL A 101 4.68 2.04 -14.08
C VAL A 101 5.21 3.47 -13.89
N ALA A 102 6.31 3.79 -14.55
CA ALA A 102 6.83 5.15 -14.64
C ALA A 102 6.45 5.75 -15.99
N ILE A 103 5.90 6.96 -15.97
CA ILE A 103 5.59 7.73 -17.16
C ILE A 103 6.70 8.79 -17.34
N THR A 104 7.22 8.89 -18.55
CA THR A 104 8.27 9.85 -18.91
C THR A 104 7.82 10.75 -20.06
N GLU A 105 8.30 11.99 -20.09
CA GLU A 105 7.96 12.93 -21.17
C GLU A 105 8.56 12.52 -22.54
N LYS A 106 9.72 11.87 -22.51
CA LYS A 106 10.40 11.35 -23.71
C LYS A 106 11.07 10.03 -23.41
N GLN A 107 11.05 9.12 -24.38
CA GLN A 107 12.05 8.06 -24.39
C GLN A 107 13.43 8.74 -24.44
N ARG A 108 14.24 8.57 -23.41
CA ARG A 108 15.68 8.82 -23.55
C ARG A 108 16.25 7.70 -24.40
N PRO A 109 17.03 8.03 -25.44
CA PRO A 109 17.69 7.05 -26.28
C PRO A 109 18.64 6.17 -25.47
#